data_ba7afb68dac29e8833605c623d5570eb
#
_entry.id   ba7afb68dac29e8833605c623d5570eb
#
_cell.length_a   1.000
_cell.length_b   1.000
_cell.length_c   1.000
_cell.angle_alpha   90.00
_cell.angle_beta   90.00
_cell.angle_gamma   90.00
#
_symmetry.space_group_name_H-M   'P 1'
#
loop_
_entity.id
_entity.type
_entity.pdbx_description
1 polymer ?
#
loop_
_entity_poly.entity_id
_entity_poly.type
_entity_poly.pdbx_seq_one_letter_code
_entity_poly.pdbx_strand_id
1 'polypeptide(L)'
;MKNATPPVPGWIAIRKTEQVPIPAADGKGIARFIEVEVDAWRDPQSGEVYLDGEAIDLMDRVKVRHMGILTAEEIKALRHRLGLTQRELSKLLRIGEKTWTRWESGREHPSHAMNVMLRALSDGVLTPEYLRSQQSPQIPLWKRIDMARPTAQKAEAPRPHPEGIF
;
A
#
# COMPACT_ATOMS: atom_id res chain seq x y z
N MET A 1 -20.76 24.27 -7.29
CA MET A 1 -19.94 24.80 -8.41
C MET A 1 -18.91 25.72 -7.81
N LYS A 2 -17.63 25.33 -7.82
CA LYS A 2 -16.53 26.22 -7.44
C LYS A 2 -16.41 27.34 -8.51
N ASN A 3 -16.18 28.56 -8.06
CA ASN A 3 -15.81 29.68 -8.93
C ASN A 3 -14.38 29.50 -9.49
N ALA A 4 -14.13 28.37 -10.17
CA ALA A 4 -12.85 28.11 -10.79
C ALA A 4 -12.76 28.90 -12.11
N THR A 5 -11.61 29.51 -12.35
CA THR A 5 -11.32 30.17 -13.61
C THR A 5 -11.10 29.12 -14.69
N PRO A 6 -11.77 29.23 -15.87
CA PRO A 6 -11.56 28.28 -16.94
C PRO A 6 -10.09 28.29 -17.41
N PRO A 7 -9.52 27.13 -17.78
CA PRO A 7 -8.14 27.02 -18.27
C PRO A 7 -7.91 27.79 -19.57
N VAL A 8 -8.99 27.96 -20.34
CA VAL A 8 -9.01 28.77 -21.57
C VAL A 8 -10.22 29.70 -21.50
N PRO A 9 -10.08 30.98 -21.82
CA PRO A 9 -11.22 31.91 -21.88
C PRO A 9 -12.33 31.39 -22.81
N GLY A 10 -13.58 31.41 -22.36
CA GLY A 10 -14.72 30.96 -23.14
C GLY A 10 -15.13 29.50 -22.94
N TRP A 11 -14.35 28.71 -22.24
CA TRP A 11 -14.74 27.34 -21.89
C TRP A 11 -15.83 27.31 -20.80
N ILE A 12 -16.71 26.34 -20.88
CA ILE A 12 -17.90 26.22 -20.04
C ILE A 12 -17.67 25.14 -19.00
N ALA A 13 -17.93 25.48 -17.72
CA ALA A 13 -17.92 24.49 -16.64
C ALA A 13 -19.08 23.53 -16.79
N ILE A 14 -18.78 22.25 -16.71
CA ILE A 14 -19.76 21.16 -16.77
C ILE A 14 -19.52 20.16 -15.65
N ARG A 15 -20.53 19.34 -15.33
CA ARG A 15 -20.36 18.09 -14.59
C ARG A 15 -20.36 16.92 -15.54
N LYS A 16 -19.48 15.99 -15.29
CA LYS A 16 -19.34 14.77 -16.08
C LYS A 16 -19.17 13.57 -15.17
N THR A 17 -19.80 12.47 -15.52
CA THR A 17 -19.56 11.17 -14.88
C THR A 17 -18.44 10.47 -15.62
N GLU A 18 -17.37 10.14 -14.88
CA GLU A 18 -16.25 9.37 -15.38
C GLU A 18 -16.23 7.97 -14.78
N GLN A 19 -15.79 7.00 -15.56
CA GLN A 19 -15.63 5.63 -15.09
C GLN A 19 -14.17 5.37 -14.69
N VAL A 20 -13.95 5.20 -13.37
CA VAL A 20 -12.64 4.92 -12.81
C VAL A 20 -12.43 3.40 -12.77
N PRO A 21 -11.44 2.86 -13.51
CA PRO A 21 -11.15 1.44 -13.52
C PRO A 21 -10.45 1.04 -12.21
N ILE A 22 -10.99 0.04 -11.53
CA ILE A 22 -10.38 -0.56 -10.34
C ILE A 22 -9.68 -1.86 -10.75
N PRO A 23 -8.35 -1.96 -10.61
CA PRO A 23 -7.61 -3.16 -10.94
C PRO A 23 -8.09 -4.37 -10.14
N ALA A 24 -8.00 -5.55 -10.73
CA ALA A 24 -8.20 -6.80 -10.02
C ALA A 24 -7.09 -7.04 -8.99
N ALA A 25 -7.42 -7.75 -7.90
CA ALA A 25 -6.49 -8.00 -6.79
C ALA A 25 -5.25 -8.82 -7.21
N ASP A 26 -5.37 -9.62 -8.27
CA ASP A 26 -4.28 -10.39 -8.85
C ASP A 26 -3.39 -9.57 -9.81
N GLY A 27 -3.72 -8.29 -10.01
CA GLY A 27 -3.03 -7.38 -10.94
C GLY A 27 -3.32 -7.64 -12.40
N LYS A 28 -4.27 -8.55 -12.74
CA LYS A 28 -4.60 -8.90 -14.13
C LYS A 28 -5.95 -8.32 -14.53
N GLY A 29 -5.90 -7.19 -15.25
CA GLY A 29 -7.08 -6.55 -15.79
C GLY A 29 -7.84 -5.67 -14.80
N ILE A 30 -9.10 -5.38 -15.13
CA ILE A 30 -9.99 -4.50 -14.38
C ILE A 30 -11.06 -5.37 -13.70
N ALA A 31 -11.19 -5.25 -12.37
CA ALA A 31 -12.22 -5.95 -11.61
C ALA A 31 -13.60 -5.31 -11.78
N ARG A 32 -13.64 -3.97 -11.81
CA ARG A 32 -14.88 -3.19 -11.93
C ARG A 32 -14.57 -1.75 -12.30
N PHE A 33 -15.60 -1.02 -12.72
CA PHE A 33 -15.59 0.43 -12.86
C PHE A 33 -16.39 1.08 -11.72
N ILE A 34 -15.94 2.24 -11.28
CA ILE A 34 -16.67 3.10 -10.32
C ILE A 34 -17.02 4.40 -11.03
N GLU A 35 -18.28 4.78 -10.99
CA GLU A 35 -18.72 6.05 -11.52
C GLU A 35 -18.41 7.18 -10.53
N VAL A 36 -17.77 8.23 -11.02
CA VAL A 36 -17.39 9.41 -10.25
C VAL A 36 -17.86 10.66 -10.97
N GLU A 37 -18.66 11.47 -10.31
CA GLU A 37 -18.98 12.80 -10.82
C GLU A 37 -17.80 13.74 -10.58
N VAL A 38 -17.33 14.37 -11.66
CA VAL A 38 -16.23 15.34 -11.64
C VAL A 38 -16.67 16.64 -12.27
N ASP A 39 -16.12 17.75 -11.79
CA ASP A 39 -16.20 19.02 -12.47
C ASP A 39 -15.20 19.03 -13.62
N ALA A 40 -15.61 19.52 -14.78
CA ALA A 40 -14.83 19.54 -16.02
C ALA A 40 -15.09 20.81 -16.81
N TRP A 41 -14.27 21.05 -17.81
CA TRP A 41 -14.43 22.15 -18.73
C TRP A 41 -14.71 21.63 -20.14
N ARG A 42 -15.63 22.26 -20.84
CA ARG A 42 -15.92 21.93 -22.23
C ARG A 42 -15.66 23.12 -23.15
N ASP A 43 -14.95 22.88 -24.21
CA ASP A 43 -14.82 23.82 -25.32
C ASP A 43 -16.17 23.88 -26.08
N PRO A 44 -16.82 25.03 -26.14
CA PRO A 44 -18.08 25.18 -26.84
C PRO A 44 -17.96 25.04 -28.38
N GLN A 45 -16.76 25.16 -28.95
CA GLN A 45 -16.52 25.09 -30.38
C GLN A 45 -16.24 23.65 -30.85
N SER A 46 -15.31 22.96 -30.18
CA SER A 46 -14.91 21.60 -30.53
C SER A 46 -15.72 20.53 -29.80
N GLY A 47 -16.34 20.87 -28.65
CA GLY A 47 -17.00 19.92 -27.76
C GLY A 47 -16.02 19.12 -26.89
N GLU A 48 -14.73 19.34 -27.03
CA GLU A 48 -13.70 18.67 -26.20
C GLU A 48 -13.89 18.94 -24.72
N VAL A 49 -13.64 17.90 -23.91
CA VAL A 49 -13.76 17.98 -22.46
C VAL A 49 -12.39 17.87 -21.83
N TYR A 50 -12.09 18.84 -20.96
CA TYR A 50 -10.87 18.90 -20.18
C TYR A 50 -11.16 18.62 -18.70
N LEU A 51 -10.46 17.67 -18.13
CA LEU A 51 -10.43 17.38 -16.70
C LEU A 51 -9.25 18.14 -16.08
N ASP A 52 -9.53 18.98 -15.09
CA ASP A 52 -8.47 19.66 -14.35
C ASP A 52 -7.79 18.73 -13.32
N GLY A 53 -6.76 19.27 -12.65
CA GLY A 53 -6.02 18.50 -11.64
C GLY A 53 -6.89 18.05 -10.47
N GLU A 54 -7.92 18.84 -10.06
CA GLU A 54 -8.82 18.47 -8.97
C GLU A 54 -9.71 17.29 -9.33
N ALA A 55 -10.19 17.22 -10.57
CA ALA A 55 -10.96 16.10 -11.09
C ALA A 55 -10.12 14.81 -11.13
N ILE A 56 -8.89 14.92 -11.64
CA ILE A 56 -7.94 13.80 -11.69
C ILE A 56 -7.60 13.30 -10.28
N ASP A 57 -7.32 14.20 -9.35
CA ASP A 57 -7.04 13.87 -7.95
C ASP A 57 -8.23 13.21 -7.25
N LEU A 58 -9.47 13.65 -7.56
CA LEU A 58 -10.68 13.02 -7.03
C LEU A 58 -10.82 11.57 -7.52
N MET A 59 -10.64 11.36 -8.83
CA MET A 59 -10.71 10.02 -9.42
C MET A 59 -9.64 9.09 -8.82
N ASP A 60 -8.42 9.60 -8.61
CA ASP A 60 -7.32 8.83 -8.03
C ASP A 60 -7.59 8.49 -6.55
N ARG A 61 -8.11 9.42 -5.75
CA ARG A 61 -8.54 9.15 -4.37
C ARG A 61 -9.64 8.07 -4.30
N VAL A 62 -10.61 8.11 -5.20
CA VAL A 62 -11.65 7.07 -5.28
C VAL A 62 -11.03 5.72 -5.60
N LYS A 63 -10.16 5.66 -6.61
CA LYS A 63 -9.44 4.46 -6.99
C LYS A 63 -8.65 3.86 -5.82
N VAL A 64 -7.83 4.67 -5.15
CA VAL A 64 -7.02 4.27 -3.99
C VAL A 64 -7.88 3.68 -2.88
N ARG A 65 -9.00 4.34 -2.54
CA ARG A 65 -9.94 3.85 -1.51
C ARG A 65 -10.52 2.50 -1.89
N HIS A 66 -10.95 2.32 -3.15
CA HIS A 66 -11.51 1.06 -3.62
C HIS A 66 -10.49 -0.07 -3.78
N MET A 67 -9.22 0.26 -3.93
CA MET A 67 -8.11 -0.70 -3.87
C MET A 67 -7.72 -1.07 -2.43
N GLY A 68 -8.30 -0.43 -1.43
CA GLY A 68 -7.94 -0.63 -0.02
C GLY A 68 -6.53 -0.15 0.32
N ILE A 69 -5.99 0.79 -0.45
CA ILE A 69 -4.71 1.44 -0.16
C ILE A 69 -4.96 2.59 0.81
N LEU A 70 -4.06 2.80 1.75
CA LEU A 70 -4.13 3.92 2.69
C LEU A 70 -4.04 5.25 1.95
N THR A 71 -4.91 6.19 2.31
CA THR A 71 -4.87 7.55 1.78
C THR A 71 -3.69 8.34 2.34
N ALA A 72 -3.36 9.46 1.73
CA ALA A 72 -2.29 10.36 2.19
C ALA A 72 -2.49 10.80 3.65
N GLU A 73 -3.75 11.12 4.01
CA GLU A 73 -4.13 11.52 5.37
C GLU A 73 -3.95 10.37 6.37
N GLU A 74 -4.34 9.15 6.00
CA GLU A 74 -4.16 7.95 6.84
C GLU A 74 -2.68 7.63 7.04
N ILE A 75 -1.85 7.74 6.00
CA ILE A 75 -0.40 7.55 6.08
C ILE A 75 0.24 8.59 7.01
N LYS A 76 -0.15 9.86 6.88
CA LYS A 76 0.31 10.93 7.75
C LYS A 76 -0.12 10.73 9.20
N ALA A 77 -1.39 10.35 9.42
CA ALA A 77 -1.93 10.05 10.75
C ALA A 77 -1.21 8.86 11.40
N LEU A 78 -0.92 7.80 10.63
CA LEU A 78 -0.13 6.66 11.10
C LEU A 78 1.23 7.11 11.63
N ARG A 79 1.98 7.91 10.84
CA ARG A 79 3.29 8.40 11.25
C ARG A 79 3.22 9.24 12.54
N HIS A 80 2.25 10.15 12.64
CA HIS A 80 2.07 10.96 13.86
C HIS A 80 1.75 10.11 15.08
N ARG A 81 0.90 9.09 14.93
CA ARG A 81 0.58 8.15 16.01
C ARG A 81 1.80 7.35 16.47
N LEU A 82 2.71 7.01 15.56
CA LEU A 82 3.97 6.34 15.89
C LEU A 82 5.01 7.29 16.51
N GLY A 83 4.76 8.61 16.55
CA GLY A 83 5.68 9.61 17.08
C GLY A 83 6.97 9.76 16.26
N LEU A 84 6.94 9.42 14.98
CA LEU A 84 8.13 9.40 14.13
C LEU A 84 8.09 10.55 13.11
N THR A 85 9.29 11.03 12.75
CA THR A 85 9.47 11.94 11.60
C THR A 85 9.38 11.17 10.28
N GLN A 86 9.16 11.87 9.16
CA GLN A 86 9.19 11.28 7.81
C GLN A 86 10.51 10.54 7.56
N ARG A 87 11.63 11.15 7.96
CA ARG A 87 12.98 10.59 7.81
C ARG A 87 13.15 9.30 8.63
N GLU A 88 12.72 9.30 9.88
CA GLU A 88 12.84 8.11 10.74
C GLU A 88 12.03 6.94 10.21
N LEU A 89 10.77 7.19 9.82
CA LEU A 89 9.90 6.13 9.32
C LEU A 89 10.36 5.62 7.94
N SER A 90 10.83 6.52 7.05
CA SER A 90 11.42 6.13 5.77
C SER A 90 12.63 5.23 5.96
N LYS A 91 13.53 5.60 6.88
CA LYS A 91 14.71 4.80 7.22
C LYS A 91 14.30 3.45 7.81
N LEU A 92 13.32 3.43 8.70
CA LEU A 92 12.80 2.22 9.32
C LEU A 92 12.23 1.24 8.30
N LEU A 93 11.52 1.75 7.29
CA LEU A 93 10.93 0.94 6.22
C LEU A 93 11.88 0.70 5.03
N ARG A 94 13.12 1.23 5.10
CA ARG A 94 14.14 1.16 4.05
C ARG A 94 13.67 1.68 2.70
N ILE A 95 12.91 2.77 2.72
CA ILE A 95 12.46 3.51 1.54
C ILE A 95 13.09 4.89 1.52
N GLY A 96 13.08 5.54 0.35
CA GLY A 96 13.57 6.93 0.23
C GLY A 96 12.65 7.92 0.96
N GLU A 97 13.24 8.94 1.61
CA GLU A 97 12.47 10.02 2.25
C GLU A 97 11.56 10.75 1.26
N LYS A 98 12.03 10.95 0.02
CA LYS A 98 11.20 11.52 -1.05
C LYS A 98 9.97 10.68 -1.39
N THR A 99 10.08 9.35 -1.35
CA THR A 99 8.96 8.44 -1.56
C THR A 99 7.91 8.60 -0.48
N TRP A 100 8.34 8.66 0.80
CA TRP A 100 7.42 8.91 1.91
C TRP A 100 6.68 10.24 1.76
N THR A 101 7.44 11.32 1.45
CA THR A 101 6.86 12.66 1.24
C THR A 101 5.82 12.67 0.11
N ARG A 102 6.05 11.91 -0.96
CA ARG A 102 5.09 11.80 -2.08
C ARG A 102 3.82 11.07 -1.66
N TRP A 103 3.92 10.05 -0.81
CA TRP A 103 2.75 9.37 -0.26
C TRP A 103 1.92 10.28 0.65
N GLU A 104 2.54 11.01 1.56
CA GLU A 104 1.84 11.96 2.44
C GLU A 104 1.28 13.18 1.69
N SER A 105 1.79 13.51 0.52
CA SER A 105 1.25 14.57 -0.35
C SER A 105 0.21 14.08 -1.35
N GLY A 106 -0.06 12.77 -1.42
CA GLY A 106 -0.98 12.17 -2.39
C GLY A 106 -0.47 12.11 -3.83
N ARG A 107 0.80 12.47 -4.08
CA ARG A 107 1.40 12.43 -5.42
C ARG A 107 1.71 11.02 -5.91
N GLU A 108 1.91 10.11 -5.00
CA GLU A 108 2.14 8.69 -5.26
C GLU A 108 1.48 7.86 -4.16
N HIS A 109 1.26 6.59 -4.43
CA HIS A 109 0.68 5.65 -3.47
C HIS A 109 1.66 4.53 -3.16
N PRO A 110 1.58 3.95 -1.94
CA PRO A 110 2.33 2.75 -1.61
C PRO A 110 1.97 1.60 -2.56
N SER A 111 2.95 0.76 -2.88
CA SER A 111 2.66 -0.53 -3.51
C SER A 111 1.76 -1.38 -2.62
N HIS A 112 1.08 -2.37 -3.19
CA HIS A 112 0.21 -3.26 -2.41
C HIS A 112 0.96 -3.93 -1.24
N ALA A 113 2.16 -4.43 -1.47
CA ALA A 113 2.99 -5.04 -0.42
C ALA A 113 3.34 -4.04 0.70
N MET A 114 3.70 -2.81 0.33
CA MET A 114 4.00 -1.76 1.32
C MET A 114 2.74 -1.33 2.07
N ASN A 115 1.59 -1.25 1.40
CA ASN A 115 0.31 -0.95 2.04
C ASN A 115 -0.06 -2.00 3.10
N VAL A 116 0.16 -3.30 2.82
CA VAL A 116 -0.03 -4.37 3.82
C VAL A 116 0.86 -4.13 5.05
N MET A 117 2.12 -3.76 4.85
CA MET A 117 3.04 -3.45 5.94
C MET A 117 2.60 -2.22 6.75
N LEU A 118 2.15 -1.16 6.08
CA LEU A 118 1.63 0.04 6.74
C LEU A 118 0.36 -0.25 7.54
N ARG A 119 -0.53 -1.10 7.03
CA ARG A 119 -1.71 -1.57 7.76
C ARG A 119 -1.31 -2.38 8.99
N ALA A 120 -0.37 -3.32 8.86
CA ALA A 120 0.12 -4.08 10.00
C ALA A 120 0.73 -3.19 11.10
N LEU A 121 1.42 -2.10 10.73
CA LEU A 121 1.87 -1.06 11.66
C LEU A 121 0.69 -0.28 12.26
N SER A 122 -0.32 0.03 11.45
CA SER A 122 -1.52 0.72 11.90
C SER A 122 -2.29 -0.09 12.92
N ASP A 123 -2.41 -1.39 12.71
CA ASP A 123 -3.16 -2.32 13.55
C ASP A 123 -2.35 -2.81 14.77
N GLY A 124 -1.09 -2.37 14.90
CA GLY A 124 -0.19 -2.77 15.98
C GLY A 124 0.35 -4.20 15.88
N VAL A 125 0.10 -4.90 14.76
CA VAL A 125 0.66 -6.24 14.49
C VAL A 125 2.18 -6.16 14.28
N LEU A 126 2.64 -5.10 13.61
CA LEU A 126 4.05 -4.70 13.56
C LEU A 126 4.28 -3.50 14.45
N THR A 127 5.45 -3.45 15.09
CA THR A 127 5.86 -2.28 15.87
C THR A 127 7.17 -1.69 15.33
N PRO A 128 7.42 -0.39 15.55
CA PRO A 128 8.70 0.20 15.19
C PRO A 128 9.89 -0.52 15.84
N GLU A 129 9.75 -1.01 17.07
CA GLU A 129 10.78 -1.77 17.80
C GLU A 129 11.10 -3.09 17.11
N TYR A 130 10.05 -3.83 16.68
CA TYR A 130 10.23 -5.05 15.89
C TYR A 130 10.99 -4.76 14.59
N LEU A 131 10.60 -3.72 13.86
CA LEU A 131 11.30 -3.35 12.62
C LEU A 131 12.75 -2.93 12.87
N ARG A 132 13.04 -2.21 13.97
CA ARG A 132 14.43 -1.86 14.36
C ARG A 132 15.24 -3.11 14.66
N SER A 133 14.68 -4.09 15.36
CA SER A 133 15.35 -5.35 15.67
C SER A 133 15.72 -6.14 14.41
N GLN A 134 14.95 -6.01 13.33
CA GLN A 134 15.22 -6.66 12.05
C GLN A 134 16.31 -5.95 11.20
N GLN A 135 16.76 -4.76 11.62
CA GLN A 135 17.80 -4.01 10.90
C GLN A 135 19.23 -4.38 11.36
N SER A 136 19.37 -4.99 12.52
CA SER A 136 20.65 -5.50 13.00
C SER A 136 21.10 -6.71 12.17
N PRO A 137 22.41 -6.95 12.05
CA PRO A 137 22.91 -8.19 11.43
C PRO A 137 22.30 -9.38 12.18
N GLN A 138 21.38 -10.03 11.54
CA GLN A 138 20.65 -11.16 12.14
C GLN A 138 21.31 -12.47 11.73
N ILE A 139 21.19 -13.48 12.58
CA ILE A 139 21.45 -14.86 12.18
C ILE A 139 20.66 -15.12 10.88
N PRO A 140 21.32 -15.59 9.80
CA PRO A 140 20.62 -15.86 8.55
C PRO A 140 19.36 -16.70 8.74
N LEU A 141 18.31 -16.43 7.99
CA LEU A 141 17.01 -17.08 8.14
C LEU A 141 17.11 -18.61 8.14
N TRP A 142 17.97 -19.17 7.29
CA TRP A 142 18.21 -20.62 7.22
C TRP A 142 18.79 -21.19 8.52
N LYS A 143 19.67 -20.46 9.23
CA LYS A 143 20.17 -20.87 10.54
C LYS A 143 19.09 -20.80 11.62
N ARG A 144 18.19 -19.84 11.52
CA ARG A 144 17.03 -19.73 12.46
C ARG A 144 16.05 -20.88 12.28
N ILE A 145 15.85 -21.33 11.03
CA ILE A 145 14.98 -22.48 10.73
C ILE A 145 15.59 -23.76 11.29
N ASP A 146 16.89 -23.96 11.16
CA ASP A 146 17.57 -25.13 11.71
C ASP A 146 17.53 -25.16 13.25
N MET A 147 17.64 -24.01 13.89
CA MET A 147 17.53 -23.92 15.36
C MET A 147 16.09 -24.16 15.87
N ALA A 148 15.09 -23.92 15.04
CA ALA A 148 13.69 -24.16 15.38
C ALA A 148 13.21 -25.59 15.12
N ARG A 149 14.03 -26.41 14.45
CA ARG A 149 13.72 -27.84 14.31
C ARG A 149 13.87 -28.50 15.67
N PRO A 150 12.83 -29.13 16.21
CA PRO A 150 12.99 -29.98 17.39
C PRO A 150 14.04 -31.02 17.06
N THR A 151 15.03 -31.17 17.93
CA THR A 151 16.04 -32.23 17.84
C THR A 151 15.25 -33.53 17.73
N ALA A 152 15.25 -34.13 16.54
CA ALA A 152 14.66 -35.47 16.37
C ALA A 152 15.31 -36.35 17.43
N GLN A 153 14.55 -36.74 18.44
CA GLN A 153 14.94 -37.78 19.36
C GLN A 153 15.49 -38.93 18.52
N LYS A 154 16.79 -39.19 18.70
CA LYS A 154 17.45 -40.31 18.09
C LYS A 154 16.54 -41.54 18.35
N ALA A 155 15.82 -41.95 17.33
CA ALA A 155 15.00 -43.16 17.43
C ALA A 155 15.96 -44.26 17.86
N GLU A 156 15.79 -44.74 19.07
CA GLU A 156 16.52 -45.88 19.61
C GLU A 156 16.25 -47.03 18.66
N ALA A 157 17.31 -47.56 18.03
CA ALA A 157 17.17 -48.71 17.13
C ALA A 157 16.48 -49.85 17.88
N PRO A 158 15.52 -50.54 17.27
CA PRO A 158 14.85 -51.66 17.93
C PRO A 158 15.90 -52.69 18.32
N ARG A 159 15.91 -53.06 19.60
CA ARG A 159 16.81 -54.12 20.14
C ARG A 159 16.51 -55.44 19.40
N PRO A 160 17.52 -56.15 18.92
CA PRO A 160 17.25 -57.43 18.30
C PRO A 160 16.60 -58.39 19.33
N HIS A 161 15.52 -59.01 18.95
CA HIS A 161 14.89 -60.06 19.74
C HIS A 161 15.89 -61.19 19.96
N PRO A 162 16.03 -61.69 21.18
CA PRO A 162 16.80 -62.91 21.38
C PRO A 162 16.08 -64.05 20.68
N GLU A 163 16.76 -64.72 19.73
CA GLU A 163 16.31 -65.96 19.16
C GLU A 163 16.16 -66.96 20.27
N GLY A 164 14.90 -67.35 20.56
CA GLY A 164 14.62 -68.44 21.44
C GLY A 164 14.99 -69.77 20.79
N ILE A 165 15.83 -70.50 21.46
CA ILE A 165 16.16 -71.89 21.25
C ILE A 165 14.93 -72.71 21.44
N PHE A 166 14.58 -73.51 20.48
CA PHE A 166 13.98 -74.86 20.31
C PHE A 166 13.21 -74.90 19.01
#